data_68c358a522677ba0ce911e0d447f3bce
#
_entry.id   68c358a522677ba0ce911e0d447f3bce
#
_cell.length_a   1.000
_cell.length_b   1.000
_cell.length_c   1.000
_cell.angle_alpha   90.00
_cell.angle_beta   90.00
_cell.angle_gamma   90.00
#
_symmetry.space_group_name_H-M   'P 1'
#
loop_
_entity.id
_entity.type
_entity.pdbx_description
1 polymer ?
#
loop_
_entity_poly.entity_id
_entity_poly.type
_entity_poly.pdbx_seq_one_letter_code
_entity_poly.pdbx_strand_id
1 'polypeptide(L)'
;KESEKEIYDFAINKVNSTKSILKSNSDDLKYRQSIINRHKIEWHRKYSLAFACIILFIIGASLGSIIRKGGFGVPVLISIILFVLFHVLNMIGEKSVKESTLLPFEGMWLANFLFFPLSMILLSKSNNNYSIKQTIIVSLLFIVSFFVSLIFGRDNFIDWYISIMFAIIGYLIGRALYIKYGYKISLEKTVNKINNLIFKRNLNKSQ
;
A
#
# COMPACT_ATOMS: atom_id res chain seq x y z
N LYS A 1 14.26 49.68 47.82
CA LYS A 1 12.91 49.38 47.27
C LYS A 1 12.78 49.73 45.77
N GLU A 2 13.28 50.90 45.35
CA GLU A 2 13.24 51.32 43.94
C GLU A 2 14.22 50.51 43.09
N SER A 3 15.44 50.29 43.56
CA SER A 3 16.46 49.50 42.85
C SER A 3 16.10 48.00 42.78
N GLU A 4 15.35 47.45 43.70
CA GLU A 4 14.85 46.09 43.63
C GLU A 4 13.80 45.94 42.51
N LYS A 5 12.90 46.91 42.36
CA LYS A 5 11.92 46.93 41.27
C LYS A 5 12.60 46.97 39.90
N GLU A 6 13.60 47.82 39.73
CA GLU A 6 14.34 47.90 38.48
C GLU A 6 15.05 46.57 38.09
N ILE A 7 15.60 45.87 39.10
CA ILE A 7 16.22 44.55 38.88
C ILE A 7 15.15 43.52 38.46
N TYR A 8 13.99 43.51 39.09
CA TYR A 8 12.89 42.61 38.71
C TYR A 8 12.35 42.90 37.32
N ASP A 9 12.13 44.20 36.97
CA ASP A 9 11.64 44.58 35.66
C ASP A 9 12.68 44.27 34.58
N PHE A 10 13.95 44.45 34.83
CA PHE A 10 15.02 44.04 33.91
C PHE A 10 15.06 42.52 33.72
N ALA A 11 14.95 41.74 34.79
CA ALA A 11 14.91 40.29 34.73
C ALA A 11 13.69 39.78 33.94
N ILE A 12 12.51 40.36 34.20
CA ILE A 12 11.26 40.02 33.46
C ILE A 12 11.39 40.34 31.96
N ASN A 13 11.92 41.52 31.64
CA ASN A 13 12.13 41.91 30.23
C ASN A 13 13.16 41.01 29.55
N LYS A 14 14.21 40.59 30.22
CA LYS A 14 15.19 39.64 29.69
C LYS A 14 14.61 38.28 29.44
N VAL A 15 13.80 37.77 30.37
CA VAL A 15 13.06 36.48 30.22
C VAL A 15 12.09 36.56 29.05
N ASN A 16 11.30 37.63 28.95
CA ASN A 16 10.33 37.80 27.86
C ASN A 16 11.04 37.90 26.50
N SER A 17 12.15 38.63 26.40
CA SER A 17 12.93 38.71 25.16
C SER A 17 13.49 37.35 24.77
N THR A 18 14.04 36.59 25.72
CA THR A 18 14.56 35.24 25.47
C THR A 18 13.44 34.29 25.03
N LYS A 19 12.28 34.38 25.68
CA LYS A 19 11.09 33.59 25.31
C LYS A 19 10.62 33.89 23.87
N SER A 20 10.62 35.19 23.47
CA SER A 20 10.23 35.58 22.12
C SER A 20 11.25 35.07 21.07
N ILE A 21 12.53 35.13 21.34
CA ILE A 21 13.57 34.57 20.47
C ILE A 21 13.44 33.05 20.32
N LEU A 22 13.24 32.33 21.42
CA LEU A 22 13.02 30.89 21.39
C LEU A 22 11.77 30.53 20.58
N LYS A 23 10.68 31.28 20.76
CA LYS A 23 9.44 31.08 19.98
C LYS A 23 9.69 31.32 18.49
N SER A 24 10.32 32.42 18.14
CA SER A 24 10.66 32.75 16.73
C SER A 24 11.53 31.67 16.09
N ASN A 25 12.56 31.18 16.79
CA ASN A 25 13.40 30.09 16.31
C ASN A 25 12.63 28.78 16.13
N SER A 26 11.73 28.46 17.05
CA SER A 26 10.84 27.29 16.93
C SER A 26 9.92 27.38 15.70
N ASP A 27 9.36 28.56 15.45
CA ASP A 27 8.46 28.79 14.31
C ASP A 27 9.24 28.74 12.97
N ASP A 28 10.47 29.26 12.95
CA ASP A 28 11.35 29.15 11.78
C ASP A 28 11.74 27.69 11.48
N LEU A 29 12.05 26.90 12.50
CA LEU A 29 12.34 25.48 12.34
C LEU A 29 11.12 24.71 11.78
N LYS A 30 9.91 24.98 12.28
CA LYS A 30 8.67 24.38 11.76
C LYS A 30 8.43 24.77 10.29
N TYR A 31 8.67 26.02 9.95
CA TYR A 31 8.54 26.51 8.58
C TYR A 31 9.53 25.80 7.64
N ARG A 32 10.80 25.69 8.01
CA ARG A 32 11.83 24.96 7.24
C ARG A 32 11.46 23.49 7.07
N GLN A 33 10.98 22.85 8.13
CA GLN A 33 10.51 21.46 8.06
C GLN A 33 9.33 21.31 7.10
N SER A 34 8.39 22.25 7.08
CA SER A 34 7.26 22.22 6.15
C SER A 34 7.69 22.32 4.68
N ILE A 35 8.71 23.14 4.39
CA ILE A 35 9.30 23.24 3.04
C ILE A 35 9.95 21.92 2.62
N ILE A 36 10.75 21.32 3.51
CA ILE A 36 11.40 20.03 3.25
C ILE A 36 10.35 18.95 2.99
N ASN A 37 9.30 18.90 3.81
CA ASN A 37 8.20 17.93 3.63
C ASN A 37 7.48 18.14 2.29
N ARG A 38 7.27 19.37 1.86
CA ARG A 38 6.65 19.67 0.55
C ARG A 38 7.50 19.13 -0.60
N HIS A 39 8.81 19.33 -0.60
CA HIS A 39 9.71 18.78 -1.62
C HIS A 39 9.71 17.24 -1.61
N LYS A 40 9.73 16.62 -0.43
CA LYS A 40 9.65 15.17 -0.30
C LYS A 40 8.31 14.62 -0.81
N ILE A 41 7.20 15.30 -0.52
CA ILE A 41 5.86 14.95 -1.04
C ILE A 41 5.87 14.96 -2.57
N GLU A 42 6.37 16.03 -3.20
CA GLU A 42 6.39 16.14 -4.67
C GLU A 42 7.25 15.06 -5.31
N TRP A 43 8.37 14.72 -4.69
CA TRP A 43 9.25 13.65 -5.16
C TRP A 43 8.56 12.28 -5.11
N HIS A 44 8.02 11.90 -3.96
CA HIS A 44 7.29 10.63 -3.81
C HIS A 44 6.02 10.58 -4.65
N ARG A 45 5.33 11.70 -4.84
CA ARG A 45 4.10 11.80 -5.63
C ARG A 45 4.30 11.35 -7.08
N LYS A 46 5.41 11.74 -7.72
CA LYS A 46 5.71 11.36 -9.10
C LYS A 46 5.80 9.83 -9.26
N TYR A 47 6.55 9.17 -8.38
CA TYR A 47 6.71 7.72 -8.40
C TYR A 47 5.43 6.99 -8.00
N SER A 48 4.75 7.47 -6.97
CA SER A 48 3.49 6.91 -6.49
C SER A 48 2.41 6.94 -7.58
N LEU A 49 2.29 8.04 -8.33
CA LEU A 49 1.34 8.15 -9.45
C LEU A 49 1.69 7.23 -10.61
N ALA A 50 2.97 7.09 -10.96
CA ALA A 50 3.38 6.14 -12.00
C ALA A 50 3.02 4.70 -11.63
N PHE A 51 3.24 4.30 -10.37
CA PHE A 51 2.87 2.99 -9.86
C PHE A 51 1.35 2.79 -9.81
N ALA A 52 0.61 3.83 -9.42
CA ALA A 52 -0.84 3.86 -9.42
C ALA A 52 -1.45 3.59 -10.81
N CYS A 53 -0.87 4.14 -11.87
CA CYS A 53 -1.33 3.88 -13.24
C CYS A 53 -1.28 2.38 -13.58
N ILE A 54 -0.22 1.68 -13.17
CA ILE A 54 -0.09 0.23 -13.38
C ILE A 54 -1.16 -0.52 -12.57
N ILE A 55 -1.35 -0.17 -11.31
CA ILE A 55 -2.36 -0.80 -10.45
C ILE A 55 -3.76 -0.62 -11.01
N LEU A 56 -4.13 0.61 -11.38
CA LEU A 56 -5.46 0.93 -11.91
C LEU A 56 -5.68 0.27 -13.28
N PHE A 57 -4.64 0.15 -14.12
CA PHE A 57 -4.70 -0.61 -15.36
C PHE A 57 -5.03 -2.08 -15.12
N ILE A 58 -4.34 -2.73 -14.17
CA ILE A 58 -4.60 -4.13 -13.80
C ILE A 58 -6.04 -4.30 -13.29
N ILE A 59 -6.52 -3.39 -12.46
CA ILE A 59 -7.89 -3.38 -11.93
C ILE A 59 -8.89 -3.26 -13.09
N GLY A 60 -8.71 -2.30 -13.99
CA GLY A 60 -9.60 -2.09 -15.13
C GLY A 60 -9.65 -3.28 -16.08
N ALA A 61 -8.50 -3.86 -16.42
CA ALA A 61 -8.40 -5.05 -17.26
C ALA A 61 -9.08 -6.26 -16.63
N SER A 62 -8.88 -6.46 -15.32
CA SER A 62 -9.50 -7.57 -14.56
C SER A 62 -11.02 -7.42 -14.48
N LEU A 63 -11.53 -6.21 -14.21
CA LEU A 63 -12.96 -5.92 -14.17
C LEU A 63 -13.62 -6.15 -15.54
N GLY A 64 -12.99 -5.67 -16.62
CA GLY A 64 -13.48 -5.91 -17.99
C GLY A 64 -13.55 -7.39 -18.35
N SER A 65 -12.62 -8.21 -17.85
CA SER A 65 -12.64 -9.66 -18.04
C SER A 65 -13.72 -10.38 -17.23
N ILE A 66 -13.99 -9.92 -16.00
CA ILE A 66 -14.99 -10.55 -15.10
C ILE A 66 -16.42 -10.22 -15.54
N ILE A 67 -16.68 -8.98 -15.95
CA ILE A 67 -18.03 -8.48 -16.25
C ILE A 67 -18.31 -8.58 -17.75
N ARG A 68 -18.37 -9.81 -18.27
CA ARG A 68 -18.61 -10.04 -19.71
C ARG A 68 -20.07 -9.87 -20.14
N LYS A 69 -21.04 -10.03 -19.22
CA LYS A 69 -22.49 -10.08 -19.53
C LYS A 69 -23.22 -8.74 -19.35
N GLY A 70 -22.58 -7.70 -18.81
CA GLY A 70 -23.22 -6.43 -18.43
C GLY A 70 -22.98 -5.24 -19.38
N GLY A 71 -22.38 -5.45 -20.57
CA GLY A 71 -21.99 -4.36 -21.44
C GLY A 71 -20.82 -3.52 -20.88
N PHE A 72 -20.35 -2.51 -21.64
CA PHE A 72 -19.22 -1.66 -21.24
C PHE A 72 -19.54 -0.68 -20.10
N GLY A 73 -20.82 -0.39 -19.83
CA GLY A 73 -21.22 0.64 -18.87
C GLY A 73 -20.83 0.31 -17.43
N VAL A 74 -21.04 -0.92 -16.97
CA VAL A 74 -20.77 -1.32 -15.59
C VAL A 74 -19.26 -1.28 -15.24
N PRO A 75 -18.35 -1.87 -16.05
CA PRO A 75 -16.91 -1.76 -15.79
C PRO A 75 -16.40 -0.32 -15.76
N VAL A 76 -16.89 0.53 -16.65
CA VAL A 76 -16.51 1.95 -16.70
C VAL A 76 -16.96 2.68 -15.44
N LEU A 77 -18.21 2.47 -15.01
CA LEU A 77 -18.73 3.10 -13.79
C LEU A 77 -17.90 2.71 -12.56
N ILE A 78 -17.61 1.41 -12.40
CA ILE A 78 -16.80 0.91 -11.27
C ILE A 78 -15.38 1.50 -11.34
N SER A 79 -14.78 1.59 -12.53
CA SER A 79 -13.43 2.17 -12.69
C SER A 79 -13.39 3.64 -12.31
N ILE A 80 -14.43 4.42 -12.63
CA ILE A 80 -14.53 5.82 -12.22
C ILE A 80 -14.64 5.94 -10.70
N ILE A 81 -15.47 5.13 -10.05
CA ILE A 81 -15.62 5.12 -8.59
C ILE A 81 -14.28 4.78 -7.92
N LEU A 82 -13.58 3.75 -8.39
CA LEU A 82 -12.27 3.37 -7.86
C LEU A 82 -11.21 4.45 -8.07
N PHE A 83 -11.23 5.13 -9.22
CA PHE A 83 -10.34 6.25 -9.49
C PHE A 83 -10.58 7.42 -8.52
N VAL A 84 -11.84 7.79 -8.28
CA VAL A 84 -12.20 8.84 -7.32
C VAL A 84 -11.76 8.44 -5.91
N LEU A 85 -12.01 7.19 -5.49
CA LEU A 85 -11.60 6.68 -4.19
C LEU A 85 -10.07 6.72 -4.03
N PHE A 86 -9.32 6.31 -5.06
CA PHE A 86 -7.87 6.41 -5.08
C PHE A 86 -7.40 7.86 -4.90
N HIS A 87 -8.03 8.81 -5.60
CA HIS A 87 -7.67 10.22 -5.52
C HIS A 87 -7.94 10.81 -4.13
N VAL A 88 -9.07 10.47 -3.52
CA VAL A 88 -9.42 10.88 -2.14
C VAL A 88 -8.40 10.35 -1.14
N LEU A 89 -7.99 9.09 -1.25
CA LEU A 89 -6.96 8.51 -0.38
C LEU A 89 -5.60 9.21 -0.52
N ASN A 90 -5.21 9.58 -1.75
CA ASN A 90 -4.01 10.38 -1.97
C ASN A 90 -4.09 11.77 -1.30
N MET A 91 -5.25 12.43 -1.38
CA MET A 91 -5.45 13.72 -0.71
C MET A 91 -5.34 13.60 0.82
N ILE A 92 -5.93 12.56 1.40
CA ILE A 92 -5.83 12.29 2.84
C ILE A 92 -4.37 12.04 3.22
N GLY A 93 -3.65 11.22 2.47
CA GLY A 93 -2.23 10.95 2.70
C GLY A 93 -1.38 12.21 2.63
N GLU A 94 -1.58 13.05 1.61
CA GLU A 94 -0.87 14.33 1.46
C GLU A 94 -1.16 15.30 2.61
N LYS A 95 -2.43 15.38 3.06
CA LYS A 95 -2.82 16.20 4.20
C LYS A 95 -2.12 15.73 5.48
N SER A 96 -2.12 14.44 5.76
CA SER A 96 -1.48 13.87 6.95
C SER A 96 0.04 14.14 6.98
N VAL A 97 0.71 14.12 5.82
CA VAL A 97 2.14 14.49 5.73
C VAL A 97 2.35 15.97 5.99
N LYS A 98 1.49 16.85 5.45
CA LYS A 98 1.57 18.30 5.70
C LYS A 98 1.38 18.66 7.16
N GLU A 99 0.53 17.91 7.87
CA GLU A 99 0.29 18.03 9.30
C GLU A 99 1.39 17.35 10.15
N SER A 100 2.42 16.79 9.50
CA SER A 100 3.55 16.09 10.15
C SER A 100 3.12 14.90 11.02
N THR A 101 1.96 14.30 10.74
CA THR A 101 1.45 13.11 11.42
C THR A 101 2.02 11.82 10.80
N LEU A 102 2.28 11.84 9.50
CA LEU A 102 2.87 10.73 8.74
C LEU A 102 4.16 11.18 8.04
N LEU A 103 5.05 10.22 7.79
CA LEU A 103 6.22 10.44 6.95
C LEU A 103 5.79 10.65 5.48
N PRO A 104 6.55 11.44 4.69
CA PRO A 104 6.21 11.71 3.29
C PRO A 104 6.04 10.45 2.44
N PHE A 105 6.83 9.42 2.70
CA PHE A 105 6.70 8.12 2.05
C PHE A 105 5.36 7.44 2.40
N GLU A 106 5.05 7.33 3.69
CA GLU A 106 3.86 6.63 4.18
C GLU A 106 2.57 7.25 3.62
N GLY A 107 2.45 8.58 3.70
CA GLY A 107 1.27 9.30 3.24
C GLY A 107 1.07 9.19 1.73
N MET A 108 2.16 9.34 0.94
CA MET A 108 2.05 9.31 -0.53
C MET A 108 1.88 7.91 -1.13
N TRP A 109 2.29 6.85 -0.41
CA TRP A 109 2.15 5.47 -0.87
C TRP A 109 0.95 4.73 -0.28
N LEU A 110 0.24 5.32 0.67
CA LEU A 110 -0.91 4.73 1.36
C LEU A 110 -1.97 4.21 0.40
N ALA A 111 -2.36 5.00 -0.59
CA ALA A 111 -3.34 4.60 -1.60
C ALA A 111 -2.85 3.40 -2.42
N ASN A 112 -1.59 3.38 -2.85
CA ASN A 112 -1.01 2.28 -3.60
C ASN A 112 -0.98 0.99 -2.81
N PHE A 113 -0.64 1.05 -1.51
CA PHE A 113 -0.65 -0.11 -0.63
C PHE A 113 -2.04 -0.71 -0.44
N LEU A 114 -3.07 0.12 -0.44
CA LEU A 114 -4.46 -0.35 -0.34
C LEU A 114 -4.97 -0.95 -1.66
N PHE A 115 -4.64 -0.32 -2.80
CA PHE A 115 -5.13 -0.75 -4.10
C PHE A 115 -4.34 -1.92 -4.70
N PHE A 116 -3.08 -2.11 -4.32
CA PHE A 116 -2.26 -3.22 -4.79
C PHE A 116 -2.86 -4.60 -4.46
N PRO A 117 -3.22 -4.93 -3.20
CA PRO A 117 -3.87 -6.20 -2.88
C PRO A 117 -5.21 -6.36 -3.59
N LEU A 118 -5.99 -5.28 -3.74
CA LEU A 118 -7.24 -5.30 -4.48
C LEU A 118 -7.01 -5.69 -5.95
N SER A 119 -5.99 -5.12 -6.60
CA SER A 119 -5.63 -5.45 -7.98
C SER A 119 -5.25 -6.91 -8.15
N MET A 120 -4.50 -7.46 -7.18
CA MET A 120 -4.08 -8.87 -7.18
C MET A 120 -5.25 -9.83 -7.01
N ILE A 121 -6.21 -9.51 -6.13
CA ILE A 121 -7.42 -10.31 -5.91
C ILE A 121 -8.29 -10.33 -7.19
N LEU A 122 -8.48 -9.17 -7.82
CA LEU A 122 -9.25 -9.06 -9.06
C LEU A 122 -8.58 -9.81 -10.22
N LEU A 123 -7.27 -9.69 -10.36
CA LEU A 123 -6.49 -10.40 -11.38
C LEU A 123 -6.59 -11.92 -11.19
N SER A 124 -6.51 -12.39 -9.95
CA SER A 124 -6.65 -13.82 -9.62
C SER A 124 -8.05 -14.34 -9.97
N LYS A 125 -9.09 -13.56 -9.72
CA LYS A 125 -10.47 -13.92 -10.05
C LYS A 125 -10.74 -13.90 -11.57
N SER A 126 -10.07 -13.01 -12.29
CA SER A 126 -10.14 -12.93 -13.75
C SER A 126 -9.49 -14.12 -14.44
N ASN A 127 -8.43 -14.68 -13.85
CA ASN A 127 -7.65 -15.78 -14.40
C ASN A 127 -7.83 -17.04 -13.53
N ASN A 128 -8.58 -18.04 -14.06
CA ASN A 128 -8.90 -19.29 -13.38
C ASN A 128 -7.69 -20.14 -12.96
N ASN A 129 -6.50 -19.78 -13.39
CA ASN A 129 -5.26 -20.52 -13.12
C ASN A 129 -4.62 -20.18 -11.75
N TYR A 130 -5.08 -19.13 -11.07
CA TYR A 130 -4.55 -18.75 -9.76
C TYR A 130 -5.49 -19.16 -8.63
N SER A 131 -4.94 -19.78 -7.60
CA SER A 131 -5.71 -20.05 -6.39
C SER A 131 -5.97 -18.76 -5.62
N ILE A 132 -7.24 -18.38 -5.46
CA ILE A 132 -7.66 -17.17 -4.72
C ILE A 132 -7.04 -17.14 -3.32
N LYS A 133 -6.97 -18.31 -2.64
CA LYS A 133 -6.37 -18.43 -1.30
C LYS A 133 -4.91 -17.93 -1.24
N GLN A 134 -4.12 -18.28 -2.26
CA GLN A 134 -2.71 -17.86 -2.31
C GLN A 134 -2.54 -16.38 -2.59
N THR A 135 -3.36 -15.83 -3.47
CA THR A 135 -3.37 -14.40 -3.75
C THR A 135 -3.74 -13.59 -2.51
N ILE A 136 -4.71 -14.06 -1.71
CA ILE A 136 -5.07 -13.44 -0.44
C ILE A 136 -3.89 -13.50 0.55
N ILE A 137 -3.18 -14.62 0.66
CA ILE A 137 -2.02 -14.74 1.55
C ILE A 137 -0.91 -13.76 1.15
N VAL A 138 -0.58 -13.67 -0.15
CA VAL A 138 0.45 -12.74 -0.64
C VAL A 138 0.03 -11.29 -0.41
N SER A 139 -1.23 -10.94 -0.62
CA SER A 139 -1.74 -9.59 -0.38
C SER A 139 -1.75 -9.23 1.11
N LEU A 140 -2.08 -10.18 2.00
CA LEU A 140 -1.99 -10.00 3.44
C LEU A 140 -0.55 -9.79 3.91
N LEU A 141 0.40 -10.59 3.41
CA LEU A 141 1.82 -10.42 3.72
C LEU A 141 2.33 -9.04 3.28
N PHE A 142 1.88 -8.55 2.13
CA PHE A 142 2.23 -7.22 1.65
C PHE A 142 1.67 -6.11 2.56
N ILE A 143 0.41 -6.22 3.00
CA ILE A 143 -0.21 -5.28 3.95
C ILE A 143 0.53 -5.32 5.30
N VAL A 144 0.81 -6.52 5.84
CA VAL A 144 1.55 -6.67 7.10
C VAL A 144 2.95 -6.06 7.00
N SER A 145 3.67 -6.28 5.88
CA SER A 145 4.98 -5.66 5.63
C SER A 145 4.90 -4.13 5.64
N PHE A 146 3.83 -3.54 5.09
CA PHE A 146 3.61 -2.10 5.14
C PHE A 146 3.38 -1.60 6.58
N PHE A 147 2.52 -2.28 7.37
CA PHE A 147 2.29 -1.90 8.77
C PHE A 147 3.54 -2.06 9.63
N VAL A 148 4.35 -3.09 9.39
CA VAL A 148 5.65 -3.26 10.06
C VAL A 148 6.58 -2.10 9.71
N SER A 149 6.62 -1.65 8.44
CA SER A 149 7.37 -0.46 8.03
C SER A 149 6.92 0.81 8.73
N LEU A 150 5.59 0.99 8.94
CA LEU A 150 5.04 2.13 9.69
C LEU A 150 5.50 2.15 11.16
N ILE A 151 5.65 0.98 11.78
CA ILE A 151 6.02 0.87 13.20
C ILE A 151 7.53 1.04 13.38
N PHE A 152 8.34 0.44 12.51
CA PHE A 152 9.81 0.39 12.65
C PHE A 152 10.55 1.43 11.80
N GLY A 153 9.95 1.94 10.72
CA GLY A 153 10.60 2.80 9.72
C GLY A 153 10.72 4.27 10.10
N ARG A 154 10.49 4.63 11.35
CA ARG A 154 10.36 6.02 11.79
C ARG A 154 11.65 6.84 11.71
N ASP A 155 12.82 6.21 11.67
CA ASP A 155 14.09 6.91 11.82
C ASP A 155 15.13 6.75 10.70
N ASN A 156 15.01 5.77 9.76
CA ASN A 156 16.05 5.53 8.76
C ASN A 156 15.54 5.10 7.37
N PHE A 157 16.19 5.65 6.33
CA PHE A 157 16.01 5.29 4.90
C PHE A 157 16.25 3.80 4.60
N ILE A 158 17.00 3.10 5.46
CA ILE A 158 17.39 1.69 5.33
C ILE A 158 16.18 0.77 5.53
N ASP A 159 15.24 1.13 6.40
CA ASP A 159 14.07 0.30 6.72
C ASP A 159 13.09 0.19 5.56
N TRP A 160 13.06 1.19 4.65
CA TRP A 160 12.27 1.17 3.44
C TRP A 160 12.76 0.10 2.43
N TYR A 161 14.07 -0.03 2.22
CA TYR A 161 14.64 -1.09 1.39
C TYR A 161 14.35 -2.47 1.98
N ILE A 162 14.41 -2.60 3.29
CA ILE A 162 14.10 -3.84 4.02
C ILE A 162 12.64 -4.23 3.80
N SER A 163 11.69 -3.31 3.88
CA SER A 163 10.26 -3.58 3.65
C SER A 163 9.96 -4.02 2.22
N ILE A 164 10.58 -3.39 1.23
CA ILE A 164 10.46 -3.81 -0.17
C ILE A 164 11.09 -5.18 -0.38
N MET A 165 12.27 -5.43 0.19
CA MET A 165 12.91 -6.74 0.14
C MET A 165 12.03 -7.82 0.75
N PHE A 166 11.41 -7.59 1.92
CA PHE A 166 10.47 -8.54 2.52
C PHE A 166 9.21 -8.76 1.67
N ALA A 167 8.66 -7.72 1.04
CA ALA A 167 7.53 -7.87 0.13
C ALA A 167 7.90 -8.69 -1.12
N ILE A 168 9.08 -8.47 -1.70
CA ILE A 168 9.59 -9.23 -2.86
C ILE A 168 9.89 -10.68 -2.45
N ILE A 169 10.53 -10.89 -1.31
CA ILE A 169 10.83 -12.24 -0.78
C ILE A 169 9.52 -12.99 -0.47
N GLY A 170 8.55 -12.34 0.16
CA GLY A 170 7.23 -12.92 0.42
C GLY A 170 6.51 -13.32 -0.87
N TYR A 171 6.57 -12.48 -1.91
CA TYR A 171 6.04 -12.80 -3.24
C TYR A 171 6.77 -13.99 -3.89
N LEU A 172 8.10 -14.04 -3.83
CA LEU A 172 8.91 -15.13 -4.40
C LEU A 172 8.67 -16.45 -3.66
N ILE A 173 8.57 -16.41 -2.33
CA ILE A 173 8.25 -17.60 -1.51
C ILE A 173 6.83 -18.08 -1.82
N GLY A 174 5.85 -17.17 -1.90
CA GLY A 174 4.47 -17.49 -2.27
C GLY A 174 4.41 -18.15 -3.65
N ARG A 175 5.18 -17.65 -4.64
CA ARG A 175 5.27 -18.22 -5.97
C ARG A 175 5.98 -19.58 -5.99
N ALA A 176 7.05 -19.77 -5.23
CA ALA A 176 7.77 -21.02 -5.12
C ALA A 176 6.91 -22.12 -4.46
N LEU A 177 6.17 -21.77 -3.40
CA LEU A 177 5.20 -22.65 -2.77
C LEU A 177 4.06 -23.01 -3.73
N TYR A 178 3.60 -22.07 -4.56
CA TYR A 178 2.59 -22.33 -5.59
C TYR A 178 3.07 -23.35 -6.62
N ILE A 179 4.27 -23.19 -7.15
CA ILE A 179 4.84 -24.15 -8.13
C ILE A 179 4.92 -25.53 -7.50
N LYS A 180 5.38 -25.64 -6.27
CA LYS A 180 5.59 -26.93 -5.56
C LYS A 180 4.27 -27.62 -5.17
N TYR A 181 3.29 -26.87 -4.65
CA TYR A 181 2.01 -27.44 -4.18
C TYR A 181 0.91 -27.43 -5.22
N GLY A 182 0.86 -26.42 -6.10
CA GLY A 182 -0.11 -26.35 -7.20
C GLY A 182 0.08 -27.45 -8.23
N TYR A 183 1.32 -27.81 -8.53
CA TYR A 183 1.65 -28.94 -9.41
C TYR A 183 1.19 -30.27 -8.83
N LYS A 184 1.38 -30.51 -7.53
CA LYS A 184 0.94 -31.72 -6.84
C LYS A 184 -0.58 -31.88 -6.85
N ILE A 185 -1.33 -30.80 -6.58
CA ILE A 185 -2.80 -30.82 -6.59
C ILE A 185 -3.36 -31.01 -8.01
N SER A 186 -2.70 -30.43 -9.01
CA SER A 186 -3.10 -30.59 -10.42
C SER A 186 -2.87 -32.04 -10.91
N LEU A 187 -1.76 -32.66 -10.54
CA LEU A 187 -1.50 -34.07 -10.85
C LEU A 187 -2.52 -34.99 -10.19
N GLU A 188 -2.83 -34.79 -8.92
CA GLU A 188 -3.79 -35.60 -8.18
C GLU A 188 -5.21 -35.52 -8.77
N LYS A 189 -5.65 -34.31 -9.17
CA LYS A 189 -6.92 -34.12 -9.92
C LYS A 189 -6.93 -34.84 -11.28
N THR A 190 -5.82 -34.79 -11.99
CA THR A 190 -5.69 -35.45 -13.31
C THR A 190 -5.71 -36.97 -13.16
N VAL A 191 -4.98 -37.52 -12.19
CA VAL A 191 -4.97 -38.96 -11.87
C VAL A 191 -6.36 -39.45 -11.47
N ASN A 192 -7.06 -38.72 -10.58
CA ASN A 192 -8.41 -39.05 -10.17
C ASN A 192 -9.42 -39.00 -11.33
N LYS A 193 -9.25 -38.06 -12.25
CA LYS A 193 -10.10 -37.97 -13.47
C LYS A 193 -9.86 -39.16 -14.39
N ILE A 194 -8.59 -39.58 -14.57
CA ILE A 194 -8.23 -40.75 -15.37
C ILE A 194 -8.78 -42.05 -14.73
N ASN A 195 -8.63 -42.22 -13.42
CA ASN A 195 -9.14 -43.37 -12.70
C ASN A 195 -10.67 -43.48 -12.82
N ASN A 196 -11.41 -42.37 -12.72
CA ASN A 196 -12.84 -42.33 -12.90
C ASN A 196 -13.27 -42.69 -14.34
N LEU A 197 -12.49 -42.30 -15.35
CA LEU A 197 -12.75 -42.68 -16.75
C LEU A 197 -12.49 -44.16 -17.00
N ILE A 198 -11.42 -44.71 -16.43
CA ILE A 198 -11.10 -46.14 -16.51
C ILE A 198 -12.20 -46.98 -15.82
N PHE A 199 -12.64 -46.55 -14.63
CA PHE A 199 -13.73 -47.21 -13.90
C PHE A 199 -15.03 -47.24 -14.69
N LYS A 200 -15.45 -46.10 -15.28
CA LYS A 200 -16.63 -46.05 -16.17
C LYS A 200 -16.49 -46.93 -17.40
N ARG A 201 -15.30 -47.03 -17.99
CA ARG A 201 -15.05 -47.87 -19.17
C ARG A 201 -15.15 -49.36 -18.85
N ASN A 202 -14.73 -49.75 -17.64
CA ASN A 202 -14.82 -51.15 -17.20
C ASN A 202 -16.25 -51.53 -16.85
N LEU A 203 -17.07 -50.64 -16.30
CA LEU A 203 -18.50 -50.88 -16.06
C LEU A 203 -19.27 -51.08 -17.36
N ASN A 204 -18.97 -50.33 -18.43
CA ASN A 204 -19.62 -50.47 -19.74
C ASN A 204 -19.18 -51.72 -20.53
N LYS A 205 -18.11 -52.42 -20.12
CA LYS A 205 -17.68 -53.68 -20.75
C LYS A 205 -18.24 -54.91 -20.03
N SER A 206 -18.83 -54.75 -18.85
CA SER A 206 -19.41 -55.83 -18.03
C SER A 206 -20.93 -55.94 -18.19
N GLN A 207 -21.53 -55.06 -18.98
CA GLN A 207 -22.94 -55.14 -19.50
C GLN A 207 -22.92 -55.57 -20.95
#